data_d594e8dbcbaf19b785f2aa53d64b73a0
#
_entry.id   d594e8dbcbaf19b785f2aa53d64b73a0
#
_cell.length_a   1.000
_cell.length_b   1.000
_cell.length_c   1.000
_cell.angle_alpha   90.00
_cell.angle_beta   90.00
_cell.angle_gamma   90.00
#
_symmetry.space_group_name_H-M   'P 1'
#
loop_
_entity.id
_entity.type
_entity.pdbx_description
1 polymer ?
#
loop_
_entity_poly.entity_id
_entity_poly.type
_entity_poly.pdbx_seq_one_letter_code
_entity_poly.pdbx_strand_id
1 'polypeptide(L)'
;YDDIGLIQPKYINEKGYRFYSIDQIDILNTILVLRDLDMPLKEIQTYVSQRTPELFQQIFLEHEAQIAKQIKKLQSMKKWMQQQRNKIQIAEQTDFSKIEITTYPDCYYLYREAEPNSNQSFSKNLNKLISLLQKTNPYLDYDIAYFQYGKNVEHGIYDAYDNVALLMEQKPTIKNC
;
A
#
# COMPACT_ATOMS: atom_id res chain seq x y z
N TYR A 1 18.77 26.09 -8.80
CA TYR A 1 19.27 26.15 -7.41
C TYR A 1 19.54 27.59 -6.99
N ASP A 2 20.12 28.41 -7.86
CA ASP A 2 20.36 29.83 -7.65
C ASP A 2 19.04 30.59 -7.45
N ASP A 3 18.07 30.42 -8.35
CA ASP A 3 16.77 31.10 -8.33
C ASP A 3 15.94 30.84 -7.04
N ILE A 4 16.15 29.72 -6.39
CA ILE A 4 15.49 29.35 -5.13
C ILE A 4 16.37 29.59 -3.90
N GLY A 5 17.56 30.20 -4.09
CA GLY A 5 18.48 30.52 -3.00
C GLY A 5 19.15 29.31 -2.32
N LEU A 6 19.16 28.14 -2.97
CA LEU A 6 19.75 26.91 -2.42
C LEU A 6 21.26 26.95 -2.43
N ILE A 7 21.84 27.46 -3.51
CA ILE A 7 23.26 27.78 -3.67
C ILE A 7 23.40 28.95 -4.62
N GLN A 8 24.07 30.02 -4.20
CA GLN A 8 24.28 31.20 -5.02
C GLN A 8 25.71 31.21 -5.56
N PRO A 9 25.95 31.63 -6.83
CA PRO A 9 27.28 31.74 -7.36
C PRO A 9 28.08 32.82 -6.61
N LYS A 10 29.37 32.60 -6.44
CA LYS A 10 30.26 33.58 -5.80
C LYS A 10 30.35 34.86 -6.63
N TYR A 11 30.32 34.76 -7.93
CA TYR A 11 30.18 35.88 -8.85
C TYR A 11 29.61 35.43 -10.20
N ILE A 12 29.04 36.35 -10.95
CA ILE A 12 28.58 36.17 -12.32
C ILE A 12 29.42 37.10 -13.21
N ASN A 13 30.01 36.58 -14.29
CA ASN A 13 30.80 37.40 -15.16
C ASN A 13 29.92 38.21 -16.15
N GLU A 14 30.53 39.14 -16.88
CA GLU A 14 29.84 40.00 -17.86
C GLU A 14 29.09 39.25 -18.99
N LYS A 15 29.46 37.98 -19.23
CA LYS A 15 28.79 37.08 -20.19
C LYS A 15 27.66 36.25 -19.56
N GLY A 16 27.35 36.46 -18.28
CA GLY A 16 26.30 35.73 -17.55
C GLY A 16 26.71 34.34 -17.03
N TYR A 17 27.97 33.95 -17.10
CA TYR A 17 28.45 32.67 -16.57
C TYR A 17 28.58 32.75 -15.04
N ARG A 18 28.02 31.72 -14.36
CA ARG A 18 28.05 31.58 -12.91
C ARG A 18 29.35 30.89 -12.47
N PHE A 19 30.01 31.44 -11.49
CA PHE A 19 31.22 30.88 -10.90
C PHE A 19 31.00 30.56 -9.43
N TYR A 20 31.41 29.35 -9.04
CA TYR A 20 31.28 28.82 -7.68
C TYR A 20 32.67 28.60 -7.08
N SER A 21 32.83 28.75 -5.79
CA SER A 21 34.09 28.44 -5.11
C SER A 21 34.24 26.94 -4.81
N ILE A 22 35.46 26.50 -4.56
CA ILE A 22 35.74 25.10 -4.16
C ILE A 22 34.93 24.71 -2.91
N ASP A 23 34.79 25.59 -1.94
CA ASP A 23 34.03 25.34 -0.72
C ASP A 23 32.53 25.10 -0.98
N GLN A 24 32.03 25.59 -2.10
CA GLN A 24 30.64 25.37 -2.53
C GLN A 24 30.41 24.01 -3.20
N ILE A 25 31.48 23.32 -3.59
CA ILE A 25 31.39 22.00 -4.23
C ILE A 25 30.82 20.97 -3.25
N ASP A 26 31.25 21.01 -1.97
CA ASP A 26 30.73 20.10 -0.94
C ASP A 26 29.24 20.33 -0.68
N ILE A 27 28.80 21.59 -0.72
CA ILE A 27 27.39 21.96 -0.60
C ILE A 27 26.60 21.40 -1.78
N LEU A 28 27.13 21.59 -2.99
CA LEU A 28 26.49 21.10 -4.20
C LEU A 28 26.37 19.57 -4.21
N ASN A 29 27.44 18.87 -3.83
CA ASN A 29 27.43 17.41 -3.72
C ASN A 29 26.37 16.95 -2.69
N THR A 30 26.30 17.61 -1.53
CA THR A 30 25.27 17.33 -0.54
C THR A 30 23.87 17.53 -1.09
N ILE A 31 23.61 18.63 -1.78
CA ILE A 31 22.32 18.91 -2.44
C ILE A 31 21.97 17.80 -3.45
N LEU A 32 22.93 17.38 -4.27
CA LEU A 32 22.71 16.33 -5.27
C LEU A 32 22.37 14.99 -4.63
N VAL A 33 23.11 14.57 -3.60
CA VAL A 33 22.83 13.34 -2.84
C VAL A 33 21.42 13.38 -2.21
N LEU A 34 21.07 14.49 -1.57
CA LEU A 34 19.74 14.64 -0.96
C LEU A 34 18.61 14.63 -2.01
N ARG A 35 18.89 15.17 -3.20
CA ARG A 35 17.98 15.09 -4.35
C ARG A 35 17.79 13.66 -4.86
N ASP A 36 18.88 12.89 -4.96
CA ASP A 36 18.84 11.49 -5.38
C ASP A 36 18.07 10.61 -4.39
N LEU A 37 17.96 11.06 -3.13
CA LEU A 37 17.10 10.47 -2.11
C LEU A 37 15.62 10.94 -2.19
N ASP A 38 15.22 11.62 -3.28
CA ASP A 38 13.89 12.20 -3.45
C ASP A 38 13.50 13.23 -2.38
N MET A 39 14.49 13.84 -1.71
CA MET A 39 14.21 14.85 -0.69
C MET A 39 13.64 16.14 -1.32
N PRO A 40 12.54 16.68 -0.79
CA PRO A 40 11.98 17.94 -1.27
C PRO A 40 12.97 19.09 -1.17
N LEU A 41 13.02 19.94 -2.21
CA LEU A 41 13.96 21.09 -2.26
C LEU A 41 13.86 22.01 -1.04
N LYS A 42 12.66 22.17 -0.47
CA LYS A 42 12.44 22.97 0.74
C LYS A 42 13.13 22.40 1.97
N GLU A 43 13.14 21.09 2.12
CA GLU A 43 13.85 20.40 3.23
C GLU A 43 15.36 20.50 3.04
N ILE A 44 15.83 20.33 1.79
CA ILE A 44 17.25 20.52 1.45
C ILE A 44 17.67 21.96 1.75
N GLN A 45 16.86 22.96 1.43
CA GLN A 45 17.13 24.36 1.72
C GLN A 45 17.24 24.62 3.22
N THR A 46 16.33 24.06 4.01
CA THR A 46 16.38 24.15 5.48
C THR A 46 17.67 23.55 6.02
N TYR A 47 18.03 22.37 5.53
CA TYR A 47 19.28 21.71 5.93
C TYR A 47 20.52 22.55 5.58
N VAL A 48 20.61 23.02 4.32
CA VAL A 48 21.77 23.81 3.85
C VAL A 48 21.90 25.13 4.60
N SER A 49 20.79 25.75 5.03
CA SER A 49 20.80 27.03 5.76
C SER A 49 21.20 26.92 7.22
N GLN A 50 20.86 25.82 7.91
CA GLN A 50 21.07 25.68 9.36
C GLN A 50 22.26 24.78 9.70
N ARG A 51 22.52 23.71 8.93
CA ARG A 51 23.64 22.78 8.99
C ARG A 51 24.03 22.33 10.40
N THR A 52 23.05 22.02 11.26
CA THR A 52 23.32 21.44 12.56
C THR A 52 23.30 19.92 12.49
N PRO A 53 24.14 19.20 13.28
CA PRO A 53 24.13 17.74 13.33
C PRO A 53 22.75 17.18 13.73
N GLU A 54 22.05 17.86 14.62
CA GLU A 54 20.73 17.46 15.13
C GLU A 54 19.68 17.52 14.02
N LEU A 55 19.67 18.62 13.25
CA LEU A 55 18.74 18.77 12.12
C LEU A 55 19.03 17.73 11.03
N PHE A 56 20.31 17.44 10.77
CA PHE A 56 20.71 16.39 9.84
C PHE A 56 20.14 15.03 10.27
N GLN A 57 20.36 14.63 11.52
CA GLN A 57 19.86 13.37 12.03
C GLN A 57 18.34 13.28 11.96
N GLN A 58 17.63 14.34 12.33
CA GLN A 58 16.17 14.36 12.27
C GLN A 58 15.66 14.17 10.86
N ILE A 59 16.16 14.93 9.89
CA ILE A 59 15.73 14.85 8.48
C ILE A 59 15.99 13.44 7.92
N PHE A 60 17.16 12.86 8.20
CA PHE A 60 17.49 11.52 7.70
C PHE A 60 16.62 10.44 8.34
N LEU A 61 16.35 10.50 9.65
CA LEU A 61 15.46 9.55 10.33
C LEU A 61 14.03 9.62 9.76
N GLU A 62 13.52 10.81 9.52
CA GLU A 62 12.19 10.99 8.91
C GLU A 62 12.15 10.41 7.49
N HIS A 63 13.18 10.62 6.70
CA HIS A 63 13.29 10.10 5.34
C HIS A 63 13.44 8.58 5.29
N GLU A 64 14.28 8.02 6.15
CA GLU A 64 14.40 6.56 6.30
C GLU A 64 13.06 5.92 6.66
N ALA A 65 12.29 6.53 7.56
CA ALA A 65 10.96 6.05 7.92
C ALA A 65 9.97 6.10 6.73
N GLN A 66 10.05 7.14 5.90
CA GLN A 66 9.24 7.26 4.68
C GLN A 66 9.63 6.18 3.66
N ILE A 67 10.93 5.98 3.41
CA ILE A 67 11.44 4.94 2.52
C ILE A 67 11.02 3.55 3.01
N ALA A 68 11.15 3.26 4.30
CA ALA A 68 10.71 1.99 4.88
C ALA A 68 9.20 1.74 4.66
N LYS A 69 8.39 2.78 4.79
CA LYS A 69 6.95 2.71 4.48
C LYS A 69 6.67 2.43 3.00
N GLN A 70 7.43 3.07 2.09
CA GLN A 70 7.32 2.83 0.65
C GLN A 70 7.73 1.40 0.28
N ILE A 71 8.85 0.91 0.83
CA ILE A 71 9.32 -0.47 0.62
C ILE A 71 8.22 -1.46 1.06
N LYS A 72 7.65 -1.29 2.25
CA LYS A 72 6.57 -2.15 2.75
C LYS A 72 5.36 -2.13 1.81
N LYS A 73 4.98 -0.95 1.31
CA LYS A 73 3.89 -0.81 0.34
C LYS A 73 4.18 -1.57 -0.95
N LEU A 74 5.39 -1.37 -1.53
CA LEU A 74 5.79 -2.03 -2.77
C LEU A 74 5.88 -3.55 -2.62
N GLN A 75 6.37 -4.04 -1.49
CA GLN A 75 6.39 -5.47 -1.16
C GLN A 75 4.97 -6.06 -1.10
N SER A 76 4.03 -5.35 -0.48
CA SER A 76 2.62 -5.77 -0.44
C SER A 76 1.99 -5.81 -1.83
N MET A 77 2.26 -4.80 -2.67
CA MET A 77 1.81 -4.78 -4.07
C MET A 77 2.38 -5.96 -4.86
N LYS A 78 3.69 -6.21 -4.75
CA LYS A 78 4.36 -7.32 -5.41
C LYS A 78 3.73 -8.66 -5.01
N LYS A 79 3.50 -8.86 -3.70
CA LYS A 79 2.88 -10.08 -3.18
C LYS A 79 1.46 -10.26 -3.76
N TRP A 80 0.65 -9.22 -3.74
CA TRP A 80 -0.69 -9.24 -4.32
C TRP A 80 -0.67 -9.62 -5.82
N MET A 81 0.22 -9.00 -6.61
CA MET A 81 0.37 -9.33 -8.04
C MET A 81 0.76 -10.80 -8.25
N GLN A 82 1.65 -11.35 -7.42
CA GLN A 82 2.03 -12.75 -7.47
C GLN A 82 0.84 -13.67 -7.17
N GLN A 83 0.03 -13.34 -6.17
CA GLN A 83 -1.18 -14.10 -5.82
C GLN A 83 -2.20 -14.08 -6.97
N GLN A 84 -2.46 -12.92 -7.57
CA GLN A 84 -3.38 -12.84 -8.73
C GLN A 84 -2.87 -13.70 -9.91
N ARG A 85 -1.57 -13.63 -10.21
CA ARG A 85 -0.99 -14.48 -11.27
C ARG A 85 -1.14 -15.97 -10.96
N ASN A 86 -0.91 -16.37 -9.73
CA ASN A 86 -1.07 -17.78 -9.32
C ASN A 86 -2.53 -18.25 -9.44
N LYS A 87 -3.52 -17.39 -9.07
CA LYS A 87 -4.95 -17.71 -9.25
C LYS A 87 -5.29 -17.97 -10.72
N ILE A 88 -4.78 -17.13 -11.62
CA ILE A 88 -4.99 -17.30 -13.08
C ILE A 88 -4.36 -18.62 -13.53
N GLN A 89 -3.12 -18.91 -13.13
CA GLN A 89 -2.43 -20.14 -13.51
C GLN A 89 -3.15 -21.40 -13.00
N ILE A 90 -3.67 -21.37 -11.77
CA ILE A 90 -4.47 -22.47 -11.22
C ILE A 90 -5.74 -22.65 -12.05
N ALA A 91 -6.44 -21.57 -12.37
CA ALA A 91 -7.66 -21.63 -13.18
C ALA A 91 -7.42 -22.20 -14.59
N GLU A 92 -6.30 -21.85 -15.24
CA GLU A 92 -5.90 -22.39 -16.56
C GLU A 92 -5.57 -23.88 -16.51
N GLN A 93 -5.08 -24.38 -15.37
CA GLN A 93 -4.67 -25.80 -15.20
C GLN A 93 -5.81 -26.65 -14.63
N THR A 94 -6.88 -26.06 -14.12
CA THR A 94 -7.99 -26.78 -13.50
C THR A 94 -8.92 -27.40 -14.56
N ASP A 95 -9.12 -28.70 -14.45
CA ASP A 95 -10.12 -29.42 -15.25
C ASP A 95 -11.52 -29.29 -14.60
N PHE A 96 -12.27 -28.29 -15.02
CA PHE A 96 -13.61 -28.00 -14.49
C PHE A 96 -14.67 -29.08 -14.82
N SER A 97 -14.31 -30.12 -15.58
CA SER A 97 -15.21 -31.27 -15.82
C SER A 97 -15.18 -32.28 -14.68
N LYS A 98 -14.23 -32.16 -13.75
CA LYS A 98 -14.04 -33.07 -12.63
C LYS A 98 -14.44 -32.43 -11.31
N ILE A 99 -14.99 -33.24 -10.42
CA ILE A 99 -15.23 -32.87 -9.03
C ILE A 99 -14.04 -33.39 -8.19
N GLU A 100 -13.33 -32.47 -7.54
CA GLU A 100 -12.20 -32.81 -6.68
C GLU A 100 -12.48 -32.35 -5.25
N ILE A 101 -12.05 -33.16 -4.28
CA ILE A 101 -12.09 -32.79 -2.87
C ILE A 101 -10.69 -32.37 -2.47
N THR A 102 -10.55 -31.07 -2.13
CA THR A 102 -9.25 -30.49 -1.75
C THR A 102 -9.29 -29.99 -0.31
N THR A 103 -8.25 -30.26 0.45
CA THR A 103 -8.07 -29.71 1.79
C THR A 103 -7.34 -28.39 1.70
N TYR A 104 -7.94 -27.34 2.23
CA TYR A 104 -7.32 -26.03 2.35
C TYR A 104 -6.78 -25.81 3.77
N PRO A 105 -5.73 -25.00 3.94
CA PRO A 105 -5.29 -24.59 5.27
C PRO A 105 -6.38 -23.72 5.93
N ASP A 106 -6.25 -23.54 7.25
CA ASP A 106 -7.12 -22.64 7.99
C ASP A 106 -7.13 -21.24 7.34
N CYS A 107 -8.32 -20.69 7.17
CA CYS A 107 -8.51 -19.34 6.63
C CYS A 107 -9.24 -18.45 7.66
N TYR A 108 -9.07 -17.15 7.50
CA TYR A 108 -9.78 -16.15 8.30
C TYR A 108 -10.92 -15.57 7.46
N TYR A 109 -12.02 -15.27 8.08
CA TYR A 109 -13.10 -14.58 7.41
C TYR A 109 -13.60 -13.38 8.22
N LEU A 110 -13.95 -12.33 7.51
CA LEU A 110 -14.61 -11.16 8.05
C LEU A 110 -16.01 -11.12 7.44
N TYR A 111 -17.06 -11.18 8.26
CA TYR A 111 -18.42 -11.30 7.77
C TYR A 111 -19.36 -10.22 8.31
N ARG A 112 -20.48 -10.07 7.61
CA ARG A 112 -21.66 -9.33 8.05
C ARG A 112 -22.91 -10.11 7.70
N GLU A 113 -23.87 -10.03 8.59
CA GLU A 113 -25.22 -10.51 8.32
C GLU A 113 -25.87 -9.66 7.20
N ALA A 114 -26.56 -10.31 6.31
CA ALA A 114 -27.33 -9.70 5.23
C ALA A 114 -28.79 -10.15 5.34
N GLU A 115 -29.70 -9.31 4.89
CA GLU A 115 -31.11 -9.70 4.79
C GLU A 115 -31.24 -10.74 3.69
N PRO A 116 -31.83 -11.90 3.96
CA PRO A 116 -32.03 -12.95 2.96
C PRO A 116 -32.74 -12.40 1.71
N ASN A 117 -32.29 -12.81 0.55
CA ASN A 117 -32.84 -12.42 -0.76
C ASN A 117 -32.81 -10.91 -1.07
N SER A 118 -32.02 -10.13 -0.34
CA SER A 118 -31.84 -8.69 -0.56
C SER A 118 -30.48 -8.38 -1.17
N ASN A 119 -30.41 -8.30 -2.51
CA ASN A 119 -29.21 -7.89 -3.23
C ASN A 119 -28.68 -6.52 -2.75
N GLN A 120 -29.58 -5.63 -2.33
CA GLN A 120 -29.20 -4.31 -1.83
C GLN A 120 -28.51 -4.40 -0.47
N SER A 121 -29.07 -5.16 0.47
CA SER A 121 -28.46 -5.41 1.79
C SER A 121 -27.11 -6.08 1.62
N PHE A 122 -27.03 -7.08 0.75
CA PHE A 122 -25.82 -7.81 0.42
C PHE A 122 -24.71 -6.88 -0.09
N SER A 123 -24.96 -6.14 -1.17
CA SER A 123 -24.01 -5.21 -1.77
C SER A 123 -23.56 -4.13 -0.79
N LYS A 124 -24.46 -3.59 0.03
CA LYS A 124 -24.15 -2.61 1.06
C LYS A 124 -23.18 -3.16 2.11
N ASN A 125 -23.42 -4.39 2.59
CA ASN A 125 -22.59 -5.03 3.61
C ASN A 125 -21.23 -5.46 3.03
N LEU A 126 -21.21 -5.99 1.81
CA LEU A 126 -19.96 -6.29 1.10
C LEU A 126 -19.08 -5.04 0.93
N ASN A 127 -19.65 -3.93 0.46
CA ASN A 127 -18.92 -2.67 0.31
C ASN A 127 -18.35 -2.14 1.63
N LYS A 128 -19.08 -2.33 2.75
CA LYS A 128 -18.55 -1.98 4.08
C LYS A 128 -17.34 -2.82 4.47
N LEU A 129 -17.39 -4.14 4.21
CA LEU A 129 -16.27 -5.05 4.48
C LEU A 129 -15.04 -4.70 3.64
N ILE A 130 -15.23 -4.50 2.35
CA ILE A 130 -14.16 -4.10 1.42
C ILE A 130 -13.54 -2.76 1.86
N SER A 131 -14.37 -1.77 2.17
CA SER A 131 -13.90 -0.45 2.61
C SER A 131 -13.10 -0.52 3.91
N LEU A 132 -13.47 -1.42 4.83
CA LEU A 132 -12.75 -1.63 6.08
C LEU A 132 -11.36 -2.23 5.82
N LEU A 133 -11.25 -3.23 4.95
CA LEU A 133 -9.97 -3.82 4.57
C LEU A 133 -9.09 -2.84 3.80
N GLN A 134 -9.63 -2.11 2.85
CA GLN A 134 -8.88 -1.15 2.04
C GLN A 134 -8.24 -0.03 2.87
N LYS A 135 -8.89 0.39 3.96
CA LYS A 135 -8.33 1.39 4.89
C LYS A 135 -7.11 0.88 5.65
N THR A 136 -7.04 -0.43 5.90
CA THR A 136 -5.97 -1.04 6.68
C THR A 136 -4.86 -1.63 5.81
N ASN A 137 -5.25 -2.35 4.77
CA ASN A 137 -4.34 -2.95 3.81
C ASN A 137 -5.02 -3.10 2.43
N PRO A 138 -4.85 -2.14 1.51
CA PRO A 138 -5.49 -2.19 0.19
C PRO A 138 -5.00 -3.33 -0.71
N TYR A 139 -3.88 -4.00 -0.34
CA TYR A 139 -3.29 -5.11 -1.07
C TYR A 139 -3.49 -6.45 -0.38
N LEU A 140 -4.40 -6.53 0.58
CA LEU A 140 -4.78 -7.81 1.16
C LEU A 140 -5.59 -8.60 0.13
N ASP A 141 -5.18 -9.82 -0.13
CA ASP A 141 -5.92 -10.74 -1.00
C ASP A 141 -7.10 -11.34 -0.23
N TYR A 142 -8.25 -11.38 -0.88
CA TYR A 142 -9.47 -11.97 -0.33
C TYR A 142 -10.35 -12.54 -1.42
N ASP A 143 -11.13 -13.53 -1.06
CA ASP A 143 -12.22 -14.05 -1.87
C ASP A 143 -13.57 -13.69 -1.23
N ILE A 144 -14.57 -13.44 -2.07
CA ILE A 144 -15.93 -13.16 -1.60
C ILE A 144 -16.62 -14.49 -1.37
N ALA A 145 -17.18 -14.67 -0.18
CA ALA A 145 -17.93 -15.84 0.20
C ALA A 145 -19.33 -15.50 0.68
N TYR A 146 -20.22 -16.45 0.47
CA TYR A 146 -21.61 -16.39 0.87
C TYR A 146 -21.88 -17.54 1.81
N PHE A 147 -22.42 -17.26 2.98
CA PHE A 147 -22.81 -18.28 3.94
C PHE A 147 -24.29 -18.35 4.09
N GLN A 148 -24.77 -19.57 4.24
CA GLN A 148 -26.17 -19.88 4.47
C GLN A 148 -26.29 -20.72 5.74
N TYR A 149 -27.31 -20.50 6.56
CA TYR A 149 -27.56 -21.34 7.72
C TYR A 149 -27.96 -22.76 7.31
N GLY A 150 -27.40 -23.76 7.99
CA GLY A 150 -27.68 -25.17 7.70
C GLY A 150 -29.16 -25.51 7.70
N LYS A 151 -29.94 -24.88 8.62
CA LYS A 151 -31.41 -25.05 8.64
C LYS A 151 -32.11 -24.72 7.30
N ASN A 152 -31.60 -23.73 6.55
CA ASN A 152 -32.17 -23.39 5.25
C ASN A 152 -31.90 -24.51 4.24
N VAL A 153 -30.69 -25.07 4.27
CA VAL A 153 -30.31 -26.22 3.42
C VAL A 153 -31.14 -27.43 3.75
N GLU A 154 -31.36 -27.74 5.02
CA GLU A 154 -32.22 -28.82 5.50
C GLU A 154 -33.67 -28.71 5.03
N HIS A 155 -34.18 -27.47 4.87
CA HIS A 155 -35.51 -27.19 4.31
C HIS A 155 -35.55 -27.03 2.80
N GLY A 156 -34.45 -27.34 2.10
CA GLY A 156 -34.38 -27.26 0.64
C GLY A 156 -34.29 -25.83 0.08
N ILE A 157 -33.92 -24.86 0.93
CA ILE A 157 -33.73 -23.46 0.53
C ILE A 157 -32.25 -23.26 0.22
N TYR A 158 -31.90 -23.12 -1.06
CA TYR A 158 -30.49 -23.06 -1.52
C TYR A 158 -30.09 -21.66 -2.03
N ASP A 159 -31.00 -20.72 -2.12
CA ASP A 159 -30.81 -19.38 -2.70
C ASP A 159 -30.91 -18.24 -1.66
N ALA A 160 -31.09 -18.55 -0.39
CA ALA A 160 -31.20 -17.58 0.69
C ALA A 160 -29.87 -17.47 1.49
N TYR A 161 -29.01 -16.55 1.09
CA TYR A 161 -27.76 -16.28 1.78
C TYR A 161 -27.98 -15.33 2.96
N ASP A 162 -27.52 -15.75 4.15
CA ASP A 162 -27.71 -15.01 5.40
C ASP A 162 -26.52 -14.11 5.73
N ASN A 163 -25.34 -14.41 5.16
CA ASN A 163 -24.10 -13.69 5.44
C ASN A 163 -23.28 -13.47 4.19
N VAL A 164 -22.60 -12.33 4.14
CA VAL A 164 -21.54 -12.05 3.19
C VAL A 164 -20.21 -11.97 3.93
N ALA A 165 -19.18 -12.58 3.38
CA ALA A 165 -17.85 -12.59 3.99
C ALA A 165 -16.75 -12.33 2.97
N LEU A 166 -15.61 -11.89 3.50
CA LEU A 166 -14.32 -11.87 2.83
C LEU A 166 -13.44 -12.94 3.46
N LEU A 167 -13.01 -13.92 2.67
CA LEU A 167 -12.09 -14.98 3.10
C LEU A 167 -10.66 -14.55 2.81
N MET A 168 -9.75 -14.83 3.75
CA MET A 168 -8.36 -14.44 3.68
C MET A 168 -7.47 -15.55 4.24
N GLU A 169 -6.33 -15.79 3.63
CA GLU A 169 -5.31 -16.71 4.16
C GLU A 169 -4.58 -16.12 5.39
N GLN A 170 -4.57 -14.81 5.53
CA GLN A 170 -3.87 -14.12 6.60
C GLN A 170 -4.85 -13.36 7.48
N LYS A 171 -4.60 -13.40 8.79
CA LYS A 171 -5.40 -12.65 9.76
C LYS A 171 -5.33 -11.14 9.45
N PRO A 172 -6.45 -10.49 9.17
CA PRO A 172 -6.45 -9.06 8.92
C PRO A 172 -6.13 -8.28 10.21
N THR A 173 -5.26 -7.27 10.09
CA THR A 173 -5.00 -6.33 11.19
C THR A 173 -6.06 -5.25 11.15
N ILE A 174 -7.18 -5.45 11.85
CA ILE A 174 -8.26 -4.46 11.93
C ILE A 174 -8.19 -3.82 13.31
N LYS A 175 -8.01 -2.51 13.35
CA LYS A 175 -8.10 -1.75 14.60
C LYS A 175 -9.57 -1.57 14.94
N ASN A 176 -9.99 -2.07 16.11
CA ASN A 176 -11.34 -1.92 16.68
C ASN A 176 -12.45 -2.65 15.89
N CYS A 177 -12.39 -3.99 15.85
CA CYS A 177 -13.58 -4.86 15.73
C CYS A 177 -13.75 -5.63 17.01
#